data_88d720e40bb5029f8326790916f3a18f
#
_entry.id   88d720e40bb5029f8326790916f3a18f
#
_cell.length_a   1.000
_cell.length_b   1.000
_cell.length_c   1.000
_cell.angle_alpha   90.00
_cell.angle_beta   90.00
_cell.angle_gamma   90.00
#
_symmetry.space_group_name_H-M   'P 1'
#
loop_
_entity.id
_entity.type
_entity.pdbx_description
1 polymer ?
#
loop_
_entity_poly.entity_id
_entity_poly.type
_entity_poly.pdbx_seq_one_letter_code
_entity_poly.pdbx_strand_id
1 'polypeptide(L)'
;MTVELPRPWRWFRHPPGPEYRSILVVDIAGFGRWSNPHQIVARDVLTTAVRDGFRAAGVRQADLGRQDRGDGMAVLIPAHVSKVDILDPVIPELISRLRRHNATAVPRIRIRLSLHAGEVHRDAHGWVGSDLNTACRLVDAEPVRAGLLGDAVLVVSDVLYRSVVRHGYRRVDPAAFSRVEVAEKEVREPAWVAQVS
;
A
#
# COMPACT_ATOMS: atom_id res chain seq x y z
N MET A 1 -23.57 -14.59 -39.09
CA MET A 1 -24.34 -14.00 -37.98
C MET A 1 -23.33 -13.47 -36.97
N THR A 2 -23.00 -12.16 -37.08
CA THR A 2 -22.00 -11.51 -36.25
C THR A 2 -22.68 -11.17 -34.93
N VAL A 3 -22.30 -11.83 -33.83
CA VAL A 3 -22.79 -11.53 -32.49
C VAL A 3 -22.13 -10.21 -32.08
N GLU A 4 -22.84 -9.09 -32.17
CA GLU A 4 -22.40 -7.85 -31.51
C GLU A 4 -22.49 -8.03 -29.99
N LEU A 5 -21.33 -8.13 -29.33
CA LEU A 5 -21.26 -8.07 -27.88
C LEU A 5 -21.80 -6.71 -27.42
N PRO A 6 -22.71 -6.64 -26.44
CA PRO A 6 -23.18 -5.38 -25.92
C PRO A 6 -21.99 -4.59 -25.38
N ARG A 7 -21.79 -3.37 -25.88
CA ARG A 7 -20.74 -2.47 -25.40
C ARG A 7 -21.10 -2.07 -23.97
N PRO A 8 -20.39 -2.50 -22.92
CA PRO A 8 -20.76 -2.27 -21.51
C PRO A 8 -20.72 -0.78 -21.12
N TRP A 9 -20.20 0.07 -21.99
CA TRP A 9 -19.93 1.49 -21.74
C TRP A 9 -21.03 2.47 -22.20
N ARG A 10 -22.13 2.00 -22.78
CA ARG A 10 -23.21 2.88 -23.26
C ARG A 10 -23.98 3.62 -22.16
N TRP A 11 -23.78 3.22 -20.88
CA TRP A 11 -24.47 3.83 -19.74
C TRP A 11 -23.71 5.02 -19.14
N PHE A 12 -22.45 5.18 -19.47
CA PHE A 12 -21.64 6.30 -19.00
C PHE A 12 -21.49 7.32 -20.14
N ARG A 13 -22.06 8.50 -19.97
CA ARG A 13 -21.63 9.66 -20.74
C ARG A 13 -20.19 9.96 -20.31
N HIS A 14 -19.19 9.39 -21.02
CA HIS A 14 -17.78 9.56 -20.76
C HIS A 14 -17.40 9.30 -19.29
N PRO A 15 -17.06 8.05 -18.91
CA PRO A 15 -16.45 7.81 -17.60
C PRO A 15 -15.22 8.72 -17.49
N PRO A 16 -14.97 9.33 -16.32
CA PRO A 16 -13.75 10.10 -16.12
C PRO A 16 -12.55 9.22 -16.47
N GLY A 17 -11.53 9.82 -17.11
CA GLY A 17 -10.29 9.12 -17.43
C GLY A 17 -9.62 8.58 -16.17
N PRO A 18 -8.63 7.70 -16.31
CA PRO A 18 -7.83 7.24 -15.18
C PRO A 18 -7.06 8.40 -14.56
N GLU A 19 -6.74 8.24 -13.27
CA GLU A 19 -5.89 9.15 -12.53
C GLU A 19 -4.60 8.44 -12.12
N TYR A 20 -3.45 9.05 -12.41
CA TYR A 20 -2.18 8.51 -11.93
C TYR A 20 -2.02 8.76 -10.43
N ARG A 21 -1.84 7.70 -9.66
CA ARG A 21 -1.69 7.73 -8.21
C ARG A 21 -0.50 6.88 -7.74
N SER A 22 0.12 7.27 -6.64
CA SER A 22 0.88 6.32 -5.84
C SER A 22 -0.09 5.55 -4.94
N ILE A 23 0.14 4.26 -4.76
CA ILE A 23 -0.76 3.34 -4.06
C ILE A 23 0.02 2.71 -2.92
N LEU A 24 -0.30 3.08 -1.70
CA LEU A 24 0.22 2.44 -0.49
C LEU A 24 -0.83 1.50 0.08
N VAL A 25 -0.55 0.20 0.06
CA VAL A 25 -1.39 -0.77 0.76
C VAL A 25 -0.72 -1.15 2.07
N VAL A 26 -1.49 -1.18 3.14
CA VAL A 26 -1.06 -1.61 4.47
C VAL A 26 -1.98 -2.70 4.94
N ASP A 27 -1.41 -3.80 5.44
CA ASP A 27 -2.13 -4.99 5.86
C ASP A 27 -1.60 -5.48 7.22
N ILE A 28 -2.51 -5.92 8.11
CA ILE A 28 -2.15 -6.42 9.44
C ILE A 28 -1.97 -7.94 9.39
N ALA A 29 -0.76 -8.40 9.64
CA ALA A 29 -0.45 -9.82 9.61
C ALA A 29 -1.19 -10.60 10.71
N GLY A 30 -1.93 -11.63 10.31
CA GLY A 30 -2.63 -12.53 11.23
C GLY A 30 -3.89 -11.95 11.89
N PHE A 31 -4.41 -10.84 11.37
CA PHE A 31 -5.59 -10.13 11.88
C PHE A 31 -6.79 -11.03 12.17
N GLY A 32 -7.15 -11.92 11.25
CA GLY A 32 -8.30 -12.82 11.39
C GLY A 32 -8.21 -13.84 12.53
N ARG A 33 -7.06 -13.95 13.19
CA ARG A 33 -6.86 -14.84 14.36
C ARG A 33 -7.14 -14.13 15.69
N TRP A 34 -7.36 -12.82 15.67
CA TRP A 34 -7.55 -12.01 16.87
C TRP A 34 -9.01 -11.91 17.27
N SER A 35 -9.26 -11.67 18.55
CA SER A 35 -10.61 -11.38 19.04
C SER A 35 -11.13 -10.05 18.48
N ASN A 36 -12.43 -9.90 18.34
CA ASN A 36 -13.05 -8.68 17.85
C ASN A 36 -12.56 -7.39 18.56
N PRO A 37 -12.42 -7.33 19.90
CA PRO A 37 -11.86 -6.17 20.56
C PRO A 37 -10.45 -5.82 20.10
N HIS A 38 -9.56 -6.82 19.94
CA HIS A 38 -8.21 -6.60 19.45
C HIS A 38 -8.19 -6.15 17.99
N GLN A 39 -9.11 -6.68 17.16
CA GLN A 39 -9.24 -6.24 15.76
C GLN A 39 -9.66 -4.76 15.68
N ILE A 40 -10.61 -4.31 16.52
CA ILE A 40 -11.05 -2.91 16.56
C ILE A 40 -9.90 -2.00 16.94
N VAL A 41 -9.17 -2.32 18.02
CA VAL A 41 -8.01 -1.55 18.47
C VAL A 41 -6.92 -1.48 17.39
N ALA A 42 -6.60 -2.61 16.76
CA ALA A 42 -5.56 -2.66 15.73
C ALA A 42 -5.90 -1.80 14.50
N ARG A 43 -7.15 -1.79 14.07
CA ARG A 43 -7.62 -0.92 12.96
C ARG A 43 -7.52 0.56 13.31
N ASP A 44 -7.88 0.94 14.53
CA ASP A 44 -7.77 2.33 14.99
C ASP A 44 -6.30 2.78 15.07
N VAL A 45 -5.43 1.94 15.63
CA VAL A 45 -3.99 2.18 15.69
C VAL A 45 -3.39 2.34 14.29
N LEU A 46 -3.72 1.41 13.37
CA LEU A 46 -3.24 1.47 11.99
C LEU A 46 -3.71 2.75 11.29
N THR A 47 -5.00 3.06 11.39
CA THR A 47 -5.58 4.27 10.77
C THR A 47 -4.92 5.53 11.29
N THR A 48 -4.67 5.59 12.60
CA THR A 48 -3.97 6.72 13.24
C THR A 48 -2.51 6.81 12.79
N ALA A 49 -1.79 5.68 12.73
CA ALA A 49 -0.40 5.64 12.30
C ALA A 49 -0.24 6.09 10.83
N VAL A 50 -1.12 5.63 9.94
CA VAL A 50 -1.15 6.06 8.53
C VAL A 50 -1.42 7.58 8.42
N ARG A 51 -2.43 8.07 9.14
CA ARG A 51 -2.76 9.50 9.17
C ARG A 51 -1.57 10.36 9.62
N ASP A 52 -0.91 9.94 10.70
CA ASP A 52 0.21 10.69 11.28
C ASP A 52 1.44 10.65 10.36
N GLY A 53 1.70 9.52 9.68
CA GLY A 53 2.74 9.43 8.66
C GLY A 53 2.56 10.47 7.54
N PHE A 54 1.36 10.56 6.97
CA PHE A 54 1.08 11.56 5.93
C PHE A 54 1.11 12.99 6.45
N ARG A 55 0.69 13.22 7.70
CA ARG A 55 0.80 14.54 8.34
C ARG A 55 2.26 14.96 8.49
N ALA A 56 3.16 14.05 8.86
CA ALA A 56 4.60 14.33 8.98
C ALA A 56 5.23 14.75 7.64
N ALA A 57 4.67 14.30 6.52
CA ALA A 57 5.05 14.71 5.17
C ALA A 57 4.34 16.00 4.69
N GLY A 58 3.48 16.62 5.50
CA GLY A 58 2.70 17.80 5.10
C GLY A 58 1.55 17.50 4.13
N VAL A 59 1.19 16.21 3.93
CA VAL A 59 0.13 15.82 3.01
C VAL A 59 -1.23 15.96 3.69
N ARG A 60 -2.14 16.70 3.05
CA ARG A 60 -3.49 16.91 3.57
C ARG A 60 -4.31 15.63 3.46
N GLN A 61 -5.02 15.28 4.53
CA GLN A 61 -5.84 14.07 4.57
C GLN A 61 -6.99 14.06 3.53
N ALA A 62 -7.50 15.25 3.19
CA ALA A 62 -8.57 15.42 2.20
C ALA A 62 -8.11 15.10 0.76
N ASP A 63 -6.81 15.14 0.48
CA ASP A 63 -6.27 14.86 -0.85
C ASP A 63 -6.05 13.35 -1.08
N LEU A 64 -6.11 12.56 -0.01
CA LEU A 64 -5.90 11.12 -0.06
C LEU A 64 -7.21 10.36 -0.35
N GLY A 65 -7.17 9.48 -1.34
CA GLY A 65 -8.18 8.42 -1.47
C GLY A 65 -7.90 7.32 -0.45
N ARG A 66 -8.94 6.75 0.16
CA ARG A 66 -8.81 5.62 1.08
C ARG A 66 -9.85 4.57 0.76
N GLN A 67 -9.43 3.32 0.85
CA GLN A 67 -10.30 2.17 0.70
C GLN A 67 -9.99 1.17 1.81
N ASP A 68 -10.99 0.90 2.65
CA ASP A 68 -10.92 -0.11 3.72
C ASP A 68 -10.86 -1.51 3.08
N ARG A 69 -10.04 -2.39 3.66
CA ARG A 69 -9.88 -3.78 3.25
C ARG A 69 -10.19 -4.78 4.36
N GLY A 70 -10.72 -4.31 5.48
CA GLY A 70 -11.03 -5.11 6.67
C GLY A 70 -9.83 -5.24 7.60
N ASP A 71 -8.79 -5.96 7.21
CA ASP A 71 -7.53 -6.14 7.96
C ASP A 71 -6.46 -5.09 7.62
N GLY A 72 -6.79 -4.14 6.76
CA GLY A 72 -5.89 -3.09 6.32
C GLY A 72 -6.58 -2.03 5.50
N MET A 73 -5.80 -1.27 4.73
CA MET A 73 -6.32 -0.23 3.83
C MET A 73 -5.42 -0.02 2.63
N ALA A 74 -6.03 0.47 1.54
CA ALA A 74 -5.31 1.08 0.43
C ALA A 74 -5.42 2.61 0.51
N VAL A 75 -4.30 3.31 0.34
CA VAL A 75 -4.22 4.77 0.28
C VAL A 75 -3.78 5.20 -1.11
N LEU A 76 -4.66 5.94 -1.80
CA LEU A 76 -4.44 6.47 -3.14
C LEU A 76 -3.91 7.91 -3.00
N ILE A 77 -2.65 8.10 -3.35
CA ILE A 77 -1.88 9.31 -3.08
C ILE A 77 -1.76 10.11 -4.38
N PRO A 78 -2.13 11.40 -4.41
CA PRO A 78 -2.06 12.22 -5.62
C PRO A 78 -0.66 12.27 -6.24
N ALA A 79 -0.60 12.40 -7.56
CA ALA A 79 0.66 12.42 -8.32
C ALA A 79 1.63 13.55 -7.91
N HIS A 80 1.12 14.67 -7.36
CA HIS A 80 1.95 15.78 -6.90
C HIS A 80 2.72 15.48 -5.61
N VAL A 81 2.32 14.46 -4.84
CA VAL A 81 3.08 13.99 -3.67
C VAL A 81 4.25 13.16 -4.16
N SER A 82 5.46 13.56 -3.79
CA SER A 82 6.66 12.82 -4.18
C SER A 82 6.66 11.40 -3.59
N LYS A 83 7.05 10.42 -4.39
CA LYS A 83 7.25 9.05 -3.92
C LYS A 83 8.37 8.96 -2.88
N VAL A 84 9.33 9.90 -2.93
CA VAL A 84 10.36 10.04 -1.89
C VAL A 84 9.74 10.45 -0.56
N ASP A 85 8.72 11.32 -0.55
CA ASP A 85 8.02 11.72 0.69
C ASP A 85 7.24 10.54 1.30
N ILE A 86 6.76 9.62 0.47
CA ILE A 86 6.10 8.40 0.96
C ILE A 86 7.12 7.46 1.60
N LEU A 87 8.27 7.27 0.96
CA LEU A 87 9.35 6.42 1.49
C LEU A 87 10.02 7.03 2.72
N ASP A 88 10.15 8.38 2.75
CA ASP A 88 10.74 9.17 3.80
C ASP A 88 10.16 10.60 3.80
N PRO A 89 9.27 11.00 4.75
CA PRO A 89 9.09 10.46 6.10
C PRO A 89 7.82 9.62 6.37
N VAL A 90 6.87 9.40 5.39
CA VAL A 90 5.57 8.78 5.71
C VAL A 90 5.74 7.39 6.33
N ILE A 91 6.45 6.47 5.66
CA ILE A 91 6.63 5.10 6.15
C ILE A 91 7.39 5.06 7.47
N PRO A 92 8.54 5.73 7.66
CA PRO A 92 9.22 5.77 8.96
C PRO A 92 8.36 6.27 10.12
N GLU A 93 7.57 7.33 9.94
CA GLU A 93 6.69 7.82 11.01
C GLU A 93 5.57 6.83 11.33
N LEU A 94 4.96 6.23 10.29
CA LEU A 94 3.97 5.15 10.46
C LEU A 94 4.55 4.03 11.33
N ILE A 95 5.75 3.53 10.99
CA ILE A 95 6.42 2.47 11.74
C ILE A 95 6.74 2.92 13.18
N SER A 96 7.21 4.14 13.36
CA SER A 96 7.50 4.71 14.69
C SER A 96 6.25 4.70 15.57
N ARG A 97 5.08 5.07 15.02
CA ARG A 97 3.80 5.02 15.74
C ARG A 97 3.40 3.61 16.13
N LEU A 98 3.54 2.67 15.19
CA LEU A 98 3.25 1.27 15.43
C LEU A 98 4.14 0.70 16.56
N ARG A 99 5.43 1.00 16.56
CA ARG A 99 6.37 0.56 17.57
C ARG A 99 6.05 1.10 18.96
N ARG A 100 5.66 2.38 19.06
CA ARG A 100 5.21 2.95 20.33
C ARG A 100 4.01 2.18 20.90
N HIS A 101 3.05 1.82 20.07
CA HIS A 101 1.93 0.98 20.48
C HIS A 101 2.42 -0.42 20.94
N ASN A 102 3.26 -1.06 20.12
CA ASN A 102 3.78 -2.41 20.37
C ASN A 102 4.67 -2.52 21.62
N ALA A 103 5.19 -1.40 22.14
CA ALA A 103 6.01 -1.40 23.35
C ALA A 103 5.25 -1.89 24.58
N THR A 104 3.93 -1.71 24.62
CA THR A 104 3.09 -2.05 25.78
C THR A 104 1.89 -2.94 25.42
N ALA A 105 1.59 -3.11 24.14
CA ALA A 105 0.39 -3.83 23.70
C ALA A 105 0.63 -5.31 23.40
N VAL A 106 -0.38 -6.13 23.72
CA VAL A 106 -0.47 -7.55 23.36
C VAL A 106 -1.89 -7.79 22.80
N PRO A 107 -2.01 -8.39 21.61
CA PRO A 107 -0.96 -8.82 20.71
C PRO A 107 -0.24 -7.64 20.01
N ARG A 108 1.04 -7.84 19.65
CA ARG A 108 1.77 -6.85 18.85
C ARG A 108 1.21 -6.78 17.44
N ILE A 109 1.08 -5.59 16.92
CA ILE A 109 0.63 -5.36 15.53
C ILE A 109 1.86 -5.46 14.62
N ARG A 110 1.81 -6.39 13.65
CA ARG A 110 2.82 -6.54 12.61
C ARG A 110 2.16 -6.24 11.27
N ILE A 111 2.84 -5.49 10.43
CA ILE A 111 2.25 -5.03 9.17
C ILE A 111 3.09 -5.40 7.95
N ARG A 112 2.41 -5.57 6.83
CA ARG A 112 2.99 -5.64 5.50
C ARG A 112 2.59 -4.37 4.75
N LEU A 113 3.54 -3.80 4.01
CA LEU A 113 3.35 -2.60 3.23
C LEU A 113 3.68 -2.90 1.78
N SER A 114 2.86 -2.45 0.84
CA SER A 114 3.26 -2.40 -0.56
C SER A 114 3.17 -0.97 -1.07
N LEU A 115 4.14 -0.56 -1.89
CA LEU A 115 4.11 0.72 -2.58
C LEU A 115 4.28 0.50 -4.08
N HIS A 116 3.26 0.96 -4.82
CA HIS A 116 3.18 0.91 -6.28
C HIS A 116 2.74 2.27 -6.81
N ALA A 117 2.80 2.48 -8.13
CA ALA A 117 2.27 3.68 -8.76
C ALA A 117 1.74 3.35 -10.15
N GLY A 118 0.57 3.85 -10.47
CA GLY A 118 -0.07 3.61 -11.75
C GLY A 118 -1.43 4.28 -11.87
N GLU A 119 -2.19 3.87 -12.88
CA GLU A 119 -3.47 4.44 -13.25
C GLU A 119 -4.63 3.76 -12.51
N VAL A 120 -5.48 4.56 -11.89
CA VAL A 120 -6.67 4.08 -11.17
C VAL A 120 -7.89 4.88 -11.58
N HIS A 121 -9.06 4.28 -11.45
CA HIS A 121 -10.34 4.94 -11.66
C HIS A 121 -11.07 5.10 -10.34
N ARG A 122 -11.88 6.14 -10.26
CA ARG A 122 -12.81 6.33 -9.16
C ARG A 122 -14.24 6.22 -9.67
N ASP A 123 -15.04 5.39 -9.00
CA ASP A 123 -16.48 5.25 -9.27
C ASP A 123 -17.31 5.53 -8.00
N ALA A 124 -18.61 5.22 -8.05
CA ALA A 124 -19.52 5.40 -6.92
C ALA A 124 -19.23 4.46 -5.72
N HIS A 125 -18.46 3.39 -5.95
CA HIS A 125 -18.15 2.36 -4.94
C HIS A 125 -16.73 2.48 -4.39
N GLY A 126 -15.89 3.34 -4.98
CA GLY A 126 -14.52 3.57 -4.52
C GLY A 126 -13.50 3.61 -5.65
N TRP A 127 -12.35 2.98 -5.42
CA TRP A 127 -11.24 2.95 -6.36
C TRP A 127 -11.11 1.57 -7.00
N VAL A 128 -10.80 1.57 -8.30
CA VAL A 128 -10.64 0.36 -9.10
C VAL A 128 -9.55 0.56 -10.15
N GLY A 129 -8.86 -0.52 -10.52
CA GLY A 129 -7.82 -0.51 -11.55
C GLY A 129 -6.84 -1.67 -11.40
N SER A 130 -6.16 -2.01 -12.49
CA SER A 130 -5.13 -3.05 -12.50
C SER A 130 -3.98 -2.71 -11.55
N ASP A 131 -3.57 -1.44 -11.50
CA ASP A 131 -2.47 -1.02 -10.64
C ASP A 131 -2.83 -1.05 -9.14
N LEU A 132 -4.11 -0.78 -8.79
CA LEU A 132 -4.59 -1.02 -7.42
C LEU A 132 -4.56 -2.51 -7.08
N ASN A 133 -4.98 -3.38 -8.01
CA ASN A 133 -4.89 -4.83 -7.82
C ASN A 133 -3.44 -5.26 -7.67
N THR A 134 -2.52 -4.78 -8.52
CA THR A 134 -1.09 -5.06 -8.39
C THR A 134 -0.56 -4.71 -7.01
N ALA A 135 -0.83 -3.50 -6.50
CA ALA A 135 -0.42 -3.11 -5.14
C ALA A 135 -0.95 -4.09 -4.08
N CYS A 136 -2.22 -4.52 -4.22
CA CYS A 136 -2.82 -5.49 -3.30
C CYS A 136 -2.19 -6.89 -3.40
N ARG A 137 -1.81 -7.34 -4.61
CA ARG A 137 -1.14 -8.64 -4.78
C ARG A 137 0.30 -8.63 -4.27
N LEU A 138 0.99 -7.50 -4.43
CA LEU A 138 2.34 -7.35 -3.89
C LEU A 138 2.36 -7.57 -2.38
N VAL A 139 1.43 -6.97 -1.63
CA VAL A 139 1.39 -7.12 -0.17
C VAL A 139 1.02 -8.54 0.27
N ASP A 140 0.25 -9.26 -0.56
CA ASP A 140 -0.19 -10.63 -0.29
C ASP A 140 0.83 -11.70 -0.74
N ALA A 141 1.86 -11.31 -1.49
CA ALA A 141 2.81 -12.26 -2.08
C ALA A 141 3.59 -13.05 -1.02
N GLU A 142 3.87 -14.33 -1.35
CA GLU A 142 4.59 -15.24 -0.44
C GLU A 142 5.93 -14.68 0.04
N PRO A 143 6.82 -14.14 -0.83
CA PRO A 143 8.09 -13.57 -0.37
C PRO A 143 7.94 -12.42 0.63
N VAL A 144 6.84 -11.67 0.56
CA VAL A 144 6.54 -10.58 1.50
C VAL A 144 6.04 -11.13 2.82
N ARG A 145 5.19 -12.16 2.79
CA ARG A 145 4.74 -12.87 4.00
C ARG A 145 5.90 -13.52 4.75
N ALA A 146 6.77 -14.23 4.03
CA ALA A 146 7.97 -14.86 4.58
C ALA A 146 8.99 -13.82 5.07
N GLY A 147 9.08 -12.69 4.37
CA GLY A 147 9.98 -11.58 4.70
C GLY A 147 9.60 -10.78 5.94
N LEU A 148 8.44 -10.99 6.55
CA LEU A 148 8.04 -10.25 7.76
C LEU A 148 8.74 -10.82 9.00
N LEU A 149 9.97 -10.42 9.25
CA LEU A 149 10.78 -10.86 10.39
C LEU A 149 10.56 -9.99 11.65
N GLY A 150 10.36 -8.68 11.46
CA GLY A 150 10.15 -7.70 12.52
C GLY A 150 8.70 -7.21 12.64
N ASP A 151 8.53 -5.94 12.97
CA ASP A 151 7.21 -5.29 13.06
C ASP A 151 6.64 -4.94 11.70
N ALA A 152 7.48 -4.71 10.68
CA ALA A 152 7.03 -4.35 9.36
C ALA A 152 7.98 -4.81 8.24
N VAL A 153 7.38 -5.11 7.08
CA VAL A 153 8.08 -5.36 5.81
C VAL A 153 7.46 -4.47 4.73
N LEU A 154 8.31 -3.91 3.88
CA LEU A 154 7.90 -3.10 2.73
C LEU A 154 8.26 -3.85 1.44
N VAL A 155 7.30 -3.94 0.52
CA VAL A 155 7.57 -4.31 -0.87
C VAL A 155 7.30 -3.12 -1.77
N VAL A 156 8.17 -2.87 -2.73
CA VAL A 156 7.96 -1.89 -3.79
C VAL A 156 7.95 -2.60 -5.14
N SER A 157 7.11 -2.14 -6.07
CA SER A 157 7.11 -2.66 -7.44
C SER A 157 8.43 -2.34 -8.16
N ASP A 158 8.77 -3.14 -9.17
CA ASP A 158 10.00 -2.95 -9.93
C ASP A 158 10.07 -1.58 -10.62
N VAL A 159 8.94 -1.09 -11.13
CA VAL A 159 8.85 0.25 -11.72
C VAL A 159 9.21 1.34 -10.71
N LEU A 160 8.74 1.21 -9.48
CA LEU A 160 9.02 2.19 -8.42
C LEU A 160 10.46 2.07 -7.91
N TYR A 161 10.98 0.85 -7.78
CA TYR A 161 12.38 0.65 -7.45
C TYR A 161 13.29 1.31 -8.47
N ARG A 162 13.09 1.03 -9.76
CA ARG A 162 13.92 1.58 -10.85
C ARG A 162 13.80 3.09 -11.00
N SER A 163 12.62 3.66 -10.75
CA SER A 163 12.39 5.10 -10.93
C SER A 163 12.77 5.94 -9.72
N VAL A 164 12.79 5.37 -8.51
CA VAL A 164 12.97 6.12 -7.27
C VAL A 164 14.00 5.48 -6.34
N VAL A 165 13.75 4.24 -5.87
CA VAL A 165 14.51 3.65 -4.77
C VAL A 165 16.00 3.50 -5.11
N ARG A 166 16.33 2.98 -6.29
CA ARG A 166 17.73 2.74 -6.72
C ARG A 166 18.62 3.98 -6.71
N HIS A 167 18.01 5.17 -6.69
CA HIS A 167 18.75 6.44 -6.74
C HIS A 167 19.14 6.96 -5.35
N GLY A 168 18.68 6.35 -4.25
CA GLY A 168 19.13 6.65 -2.90
C GLY A 168 18.79 8.06 -2.44
N TYR A 169 17.58 8.55 -2.71
CA TYR A 169 17.16 9.87 -2.25
C TYR A 169 16.98 9.92 -0.74
N ARG A 170 17.47 10.97 -0.09
CA ARG A 170 17.36 11.19 1.37
C ARG A 170 17.88 9.97 2.15
N ARG A 171 17.05 9.40 3.04
CA ARG A 171 17.40 8.20 3.85
C ARG A 171 16.97 6.88 3.20
N VAL A 172 16.52 6.91 1.95
CA VAL A 172 16.18 5.69 1.21
C VAL A 172 17.47 5.00 0.79
N ASP A 173 17.77 3.86 1.43
CA ASP A 173 18.95 3.05 1.10
C ASP A 173 18.57 1.94 0.10
N PRO A 174 19.04 2.00 -1.16
CA PRO A 174 18.79 0.95 -2.15
C PRO A 174 19.32 -0.44 -1.73
N ALA A 175 20.40 -0.48 -0.94
CA ALA A 175 21.03 -1.74 -0.50
C ALA A 175 20.18 -2.49 0.53
N ALA A 176 19.22 -1.81 1.16
CA ALA A 176 18.26 -2.45 2.08
C ALA A 176 17.20 -3.30 1.35
N PHE A 177 17.10 -3.17 0.02
CA PHE A 177 16.09 -3.87 -0.77
C PHE A 177 16.66 -5.10 -1.49
N SER A 178 16.02 -6.23 -1.32
CA SER A 178 16.32 -7.48 -2.03
C SER A 178 15.29 -7.74 -3.12
N ARG A 179 15.75 -8.11 -4.32
CA ARG A 179 14.87 -8.48 -5.43
C ARG A 179 14.20 -9.82 -5.16
N VAL A 180 12.89 -9.88 -5.41
CA VAL A 180 12.08 -11.10 -5.32
C VAL A 180 11.22 -11.25 -6.58
N GLU A 181 10.83 -12.49 -6.89
CA GLU A 181 9.83 -12.76 -7.92
C GLU A 181 8.47 -12.93 -7.25
N VAL A 182 7.51 -12.12 -7.66
CA VAL A 182 6.13 -12.22 -7.20
C VAL A 182 5.32 -13.04 -8.21
N ALA A 183 4.58 -14.02 -7.71
CA ALA A 183 3.64 -14.82 -8.46
C ALA A 183 2.38 -14.99 -7.59
N GLU A 184 1.51 -13.98 -7.60
CA GLU A 184 0.27 -13.96 -6.82
C GLU A 184 -0.92 -13.67 -7.73
N LYS A 185 -1.81 -14.64 -7.90
CA LYS A 185 -2.95 -14.60 -8.81
C LYS A 185 -2.56 -14.16 -10.24
N GLU A 186 -3.08 -13.02 -10.69
CA GLU A 186 -2.80 -12.44 -12.01
C GLU A 186 -1.45 -11.71 -12.12
N VAL A 187 -0.79 -11.39 -10.99
CA VAL A 187 0.46 -10.63 -10.97
C VAL A 187 1.66 -11.57 -11.02
N ARG A 188 2.52 -11.39 -12.02
CA ARG A 188 3.80 -12.09 -12.19
C ARG A 188 4.86 -11.09 -12.62
N GLU A 189 5.56 -10.55 -11.63
CA GLU A 189 6.58 -9.53 -11.89
C GLU A 189 7.64 -9.50 -10.78
N PRO A 190 8.84 -8.97 -11.06
CA PRO A 190 9.81 -8.71 -10.03
C PRO A 190 9.34 -7.59 -9.11
N ALA A 191 9.69 -7.70 -7.83
CA ALA A 191 9.48 -6.68 -6.82
C ALA A 191 10.68 -6.62 -5.88
N TRP A 192 10.70 -5.65 -4.97
CA TRP A 192 11.83 -5.41 -4.10
C TRP A 192 11.36 -5.28 -2.66
N VAL A 193 11.94 -6.09 -1.77
CA VAL A 193 11.51 -6.21 -0.37
C VAL A 193 12.57 -5.67 0.56
N ALA A 194 12.16 -4.88 1.55
CA ALA A 194 13.01 -4.38 2.62
C ALA A 194 12.36 -4.57 3.99
N GLN A 195 13.18 -4.87 5.01
CA GLN A 195 12.76 -4.71 6.40
C GLN A 195 12.68 -3.23 6.72
N VAL A 196 11.62 -2.80 7.35
CA VAL A 196 11.47 -1.41 7.78
C VAL A 196 11.41 -1.34 9.30
N SER A 197 12.31 -0.57 9.83
CA SER A 197 12.54 -0.47 11.27
C SER A 197 12.53 0.98 11.74
#